data_4278f0e6d300eca7989f13a876931e0e
#
_entry.id   4278f0e6d300eca7989f13a876931e0e
#
_cell.length_a   1.000
_cell.length_b   1.000
_cell.length_c   1.000
_cell.angle_alpha   90.00
_cell.angle_beta   90.00
_cell.angle_gamma   90.00
#
_symmetry.space_group_name_H-M   'P 1'
#
loop_
_entity.id
_entity.type
_entity.pdbx_description
1 polymer ?
#
loop_
_entity_poly.entity_id
_entity_poly.type
_entity_poly.pdbx_seq_one_letter_code
_entity_poly.pdbx_strand_id
1 'polypeptide(L)'
;FLRHTLSISYNGKTPPRLALISPTAVQNLSKIQDTPDGKAINANLKLYVAASAKVAAKNEVPFVDAFAPSLDWYEDGKRYTVDGALLNDAGYRRLAPALADALFGKTQVKASEALRPRVLAAVQDKNWMWHNDFKMPNGVHVYGRRYNPFGPANYPHEIKKTREMTAIRDQAIQAALTGKSFDLA
;
A
#
# COMPACT_ATOMS: atom_id res chain seq x y z
N PHE A 1 4.55 -17.26 -9.30
CA PHE A 1 4.39 -15.81 -9.27
C PHE A 1 5.72 -15.09 -9.01
N LEU A 2 6.40 -15.24 -7.84
CA LEU A 2 7.60 -14.47 -7.46
C LEU A 2 8.70 -14.52 -8.53
N ARG A 3 9.10 -15.73 -8.98
CA ARG A 3 10.12 -15.89 -10.01
C ARG A 3 9.76 -15.20 -11.32
N HIS A 4 8.51 -15.32 -11.76
CA HIS A 4 8.05 -14.67 -12.96
C HIS A 4 8.16 -13.14 -12.82
N THR A 5 7.70 -12.58 -11.71
CA THR A 5 7.78 -11.13 -11.47
C THR A 5 9.23 -10.64 -11.43
N LEU A 6 10.13 -11.40 -10.76
CA LEU A 6 11.56 -11.06 -10.68
C LEU A 6 12.29 -11.20 -12.02
N SER A 7 11.74 -11.97 -12.98
CA SER A 7 12.36 -12.12 -14.31
C SER A 7 11.99 -11.02 -15.30
N ILE A 8 11.09 -10.08 -14.93
CA ILE A 8 10.58 -9.06 -15.84
C ILE A 8 11.05 -7.68 -15.40
N SER A 9 11.70 -6.95 -16.32
CA SER A 9 12.05 -5.54 -16.11
C SER A 9 10.92 -4.63 -16.59
N TYR A 10 9.90 -4.41 -15.75
CA TYR A 10 8.73 -3.59 -16.09
C TYR A 10 9.07 -2.12 -16.46
N ASN A 11 10.21 -1.63 -16.00
CA ASN A 11 10.75 -0.31 -16.34
C ASN A 11 11.72 -0.35 -17.53
N GLY A 12 11.87 -1.51 -18.20
CA GLY A 12 12.80 -1.74 -19.30
C GLY A 12 14.29 -1.81 -18.90
N LYS A 13 14.62 -1.75 -17.60
CA LYS A 13 16.01 -1.67 -17.13
C LYS A 13 16.35 -2.71 -16.07
N THR A 14 15.56 -2.81 -15.02
CA THR A 14 15.86 -3.64 -13.84
C THR A 14 14.64 -4.42 -13.38
N PRO A 15 14.83 -5.62 -12.81
CA PRO A 15 13.77 -6.32 -12.12
C PRO A 15 13.20 -5.47 -10.95
N PRO A 16 11.93 -5.67 -10.57
CA PRO A 16 11.35 -4.98 -9.43
C PRO A 16 11.94 -5.50 -8.11
N ARG A 17 12.02 -4.62 -7.12
CA ARG A 17 12.22 -5.05 -5.73
C ARG A 17 10.90 -5.55 -5.18
N LEU A 18 10.89 -6.75 -4.62
CA LEU A 18 9.71 -7.37 -4.06
C LEU A 18 9.82 -7.49 -2.55
N ALA A 19 8.69 -7.37 -1.88
CA ALA A 19 8.48 -7.85 -0.52
C ALA A 19 7.14 -8.57 -0.47
N LEU A 20 7.08 -9.70 0.21
CA LEU A 20 5.85 -10.45 0.42
C LEU A 20 5.32 -10.15 1.82
N ILE A 21 4.09 -9.64 1.90
CA ILE A 21 3.44 -9.29 3.17
C ILE A 21 2.33 -10.29 3.41
N SER A 22 2.26 -10.86 4.61
CA SER A 22 1.14 -11.74 4.98
C SER A 22 -0.15 -10.93 5.15
N PRO A 23 -1.33 -11.56 5.02
CA PRO A 23 -2.56 -10.95 5.51
C PRO A 23 -2.46 -10.70 7.02
N THR A 24 -3.25 -9.76 7.54
CA THR A 24 -3.55 -9.64 8.97
C THR A 24 -4.49 -10.78 9.41
N ALA A 25 -4.53 -11.07 10.69
CA ALA A 25 -5.51 -12.00 11.25
C ALA A 25 -6.93 -11.43 11.12
N VAL A 26 -7.93 -12.31 11.18
CA VAL A 26 -9.33 -11.92 11.27
C VAL A 26 -9.64 -11.58 12.73
N GLN A 27 -10.13 -10.36 12.96
CA GLN A 27 -10.58 -9.90 14.26
C GLN A 27 -11.97 -10.48 14.58
N ASN A 28 -12.15 -10.99 15.76
CA ASN A 28 -13.46 -11.47 16.22
C ASN A 28 -14.38 -10.28 16.52
N LEU A 29 -15.35 -10.05 15.66
CA LEU A 29 -16.40 -9.03 15.82
C LEU A 29 -17.79 -9.67 16.06
N SER A 30 -17.90 -10.98 16.29
CA SER A 30 -19.17 -11.71 16.41
C SER A 30 -20.10 -11.20 17.50
N LYS A 31 -19.56 -10.46 18.50
CA LYS A 31 -20.37 -9.83 19.55
C LYS A 31 -21.08 -8.54 19.12
N ILE A 32 -20.64 -7.93 18.03
CA ILE A 32 -21.12 -6.60 17.57
C ILE A 32 -21.58 -6.59 16.12
N GLN A 33 -21.27 -7.64 15.38
CA GLN A 33 -21.65 -7.82 13.98
C GLN A 33 -21.99 -9.28 13.72
N ASP A 34 -22.85 -9.54 12.75
CA ASP A 34 -23.15 -10.90 12.28
C ASP A 34 -21.98 -11.42 11.40
N THR A 35 -20.88 -11.74 12.05
CA THR A 35 -19.65 -12.26 11.42
C THR A 35 -19.15 -13.47 12.19
N PRO A 36 -18.46 -14.41 11.53
CA PRO A 36 -17.77 -15.51 12.21
C PRO A 36 -16.76 -15.00 13.24
N ASP A 37 -16.48 -15.81 14.25
CA ASP A 37 -15.50 -15.48 15.31
C ASP A 37 -14.02 -15.48 14.82
N GLY A 38 -13.79 -15.85 13.58
CA GLY A 38 -12.48 -15.86 12.93
C GLY A 38 -11.55 -17.00 13.31
N LYS A 39 -11.86 -17.83 14.33
CA LYS A 39 -10.93 -18.87 14.83
C LYS A 39 -10.49 -19.86 13.74
N ALA A 40 -11.45 -20.44 13.02
CA ALA A 40 -11.16 -21.41 11.97
C ALA A 40 -10.40 -20.76 10.81
N ILE A 41 -10.74 -19.51 10.46
CA ILE A 41 -10.07 -18.74 9.42
C ILE A 41 -8.62 -18.46 9.83
N ASN A 42 -8.39 -18.01 11.06
CA ASN A 42 -7.06 -17.73 11.57
C ASN A 42 -6.17 -18.97 11.67
N ALA A 43 -6.76 -20.13 12.02
CA ALA A 43 -6.03 -21.40 12.00
C ALA A 43 -5.51 -21.72 10.58
N ASN A 44 -6.34 -21.55 9.55
CA ASN A 44 -5.95 -21.74 8.17
C ASN A 44 -4.94 -20.66 7.70
N LEU A 45 -5.18 -19.38 8.03
CA LEU A 45 -4.26 -18.29 7.70
C LEU A 45 -2.86 -18.54 8.25
N LYS A 46 -2.74 -19.05 9.47
CA LYS A 46 -1.45 -19.41 10.07
C LYS A 46 -0.65 -20.39 9.19
N LEU A 47 -1.33 -21.38 8.60
CA LEU A 47 -0.69 -22.33 7.68
C LEU A 47 -0.23 -21.67 6.39
N TYR A 48 -1.06 -20.81 5.81
CA TYR A 48 -0.71 -20.05 4.60
C TYR A 48 0.42 -19.04 4.83
N VAL A 49 0.43 -18.39 5.98
CA VAL A 49 1.49 -17.45 6.38
C VAL A 49 2.83 -18.19 6.50
N ALA A 50 2.83 -19.35 7.18
CA ALA A 50 4.02 -20.19 7.32
C ALA A 50 4.54 -20.70 5.95
N ALA A 51 3.62 -21.11 5.06
CA ALA A 51 3.98 -21.54 3.71
C ALA A 51 4.54 -20.37 2.88
N SER A 52 3.91 -19.19 2.97
CA SER A 52 4.35 -17.97 2.27
C SER A 52 5.74 -17.53 2.72
N ALA A 53 6.03 -17.58 4.01
CA ALA A 53 7.36 -17.27 4.56
C ALA A 53 8.44 -18.21 4.00
N LYS A 54 8.16 -19.52 3.94
CA LYS A 54 9.08 -20.52 3.34
C LYS A 54 9.32 -20.23 1.84
N VAL A 55 8.27 -19.90 1.10
CA VAL A 55 8.38 -19.58 -0.33
C VAL A 55 9.15 -18.28 -0.54
N ALA A 56 8.92 -17.25 0.26
CA ALA A 56 9.66 -16.01 0.22
C ALA A 56 11.15 -16.25 0.46
N ALA A 57 11.51 -16.96 1.53
CA ALA A 57 12.89 -17.30 1.86
C ALA A 57 13.58 -18.09 0.75
N LYS A 58 12.89 -19.09 0.14
CA LYS A 58 13.43 -19.88 -0.99
C LYS A 58 13.72 -19.03 -2.24
N ASN A 59 13.07 -17.89 -2.39
CA ASN A 59 13.25 -16.99 -3.54
C ASN A 59 13.97 -15.69 -3.17
N GLU A 60 14.58 -15.62 -1.97
CA GLU A 60 15.34 -14.46 -1.48
C GLU A 60 14.50 -13.16 -1.47
N VAL A 61 13.20 -13.30 -1.26
CA VAL A 61 12.26 -12.18 -1.16
C VAL A 61 12.01 -11.88 0.31
N PRO A 62 12.17 -10.63 0.76
CA PRO A 62 11.79 -10.23 2.12
C PRO A 62 10.34 -10.60 2.44
N PHE A 63 10.12 -11.14 3.63
CA PHE A 63 8.80 -11.50 4.14
C PHE A 63 8.45 -10.64 5.34
N VAL A 64 7.27 -10.02 5.32
CA VAL A 64 6.74 -9.25 6.44
C VAL A 64 5.55 -10.00 7.02
N ASP A 65 5.68 -10.44 8.26
CA ASP A 65 4.57 -11.04 9.00
C ASP A 65 3.69 -9.93 9.60
N ALA A 66 2.52 -9.74 9.02
CA ALA A 66 1.46 -8.88 9.56
C ALA A 66 0.41 -9.68 10.35
N PHE A 67 0.43 -11.03 10.24
CA PHE A 67 -0.54 -11.91 10.89
C PHE A 67 -0.31 -11.99 12.40
N ALA A 68 0.88 -12.38 12.82
CA ALA A 68 1.16 -12.58 14.25
C ALA A 68 0.99 -11.28 15.06
N PRO A 69 1.57 -10.12 14.66
CA PRO A 69 1.34 -8.87 15.38
C PRO A 69 -0.14 -8.46 15.45
N SER A 70 -0.94 -8.73 14.41
CA SER A 70 -2.36 -8.36 14.43
C SER A 70 -3.19 -9.18 15.42
N LEU A 71 -2.84 -10.42 15.71
CA LEU A 71 -3.44 -11.17 16.80
C LEU A 71 -3.24 -10.46 18.14
N ASP A 72 -2.01 -10.01 18.40
CA ASP A 72 -1.69 -9.27 19.64
C ASP A 72 -2.45 -7.96 19.75
N TRP A 73 -2.64 -7.25 18.62
CA TRP A 73 -3.42 -5.99 18.65
C TRP A 73 -4.87 -6.22 19.09
N TYR A 74 -5.47 -7.32 18.67
CA TYR A 74 -6.88 -7.62 18.95
C TYR A 74 -7.14 -8.00 20.40
N GLU A 75 -6.10 -8.34 21.17
CA GLU A 75 -6.20 -8.68 22.60
C GLU A 75 -6.55 -7.46 23.47
N ASP A 76 -6.30 -6.22 23.02
CA ASP A 76 -6.65 -5.02 23.79
C ASP A 76 -8.14 -4.66 23.75
N GLY A 77 -8.96 -5.46 23.05
CA GLY A 77 -10.40 -5.32 22.94
C GLY A 77 -10.89 -4.14 22.07
N LYS A 78 -9.98 -3.42 21.42
CA LYS A 78 -10.36 -2.34 20.51
C LYS A 78 -10.69 -2.87 19.12
N ARG A 79 -11.48 -2.08 18.39
CA ARG A 79 -11.83 -2.38 17.01
C ARG A 79 -10.78 -1.84 16.05
N TYR A 80 -10.10 -2.73 15.33
CA TYR A 80 -9.08 -2.41 14.33
C TYR A 80 -9.49 -2.74 12.91
N THR A 81 -10.67 -3.36 12.74
CA THR A 81 -11.19 -3.74 11.44
C THR A 81 -12.61 -3.21 11.23
N VAL A 82 -13.04 -3.12 9.98
CA VAL A 82 -14.39 -2.74 9.60
C VAL A 82 -15.34 -3.94 9.70
N ASP A 83 -14.87 -5.11 9.26
CA ASP A 83 -15.66 -6.33 9.07
C ASP A 83 -14.99 -7.60 9.62
N GLY A 84 -13.95 -7.44 10.41
CA GLY A 84 -13.08 -8.53 10.89
C GLY A 84 -11.84 -8.75 10.02
N ALA A 85 -11.85 -8.39 8.74
CA ALA A 85 -10.74 -8.60 7.81
C ALA A 85 -10.09 -7.29 7.33
N LEU A 86 -10.88 -6.32 6.92
CA LEU A 86 -10.41 -5.03 6.41
C LEU A 86 -10.08 -4.08 7.56
N LEU A 87 -8.84 -3.61 7.61
CA LEU A 87 -8.41 -2.65 8.64
C LEU A 87 -9.16 -1.33 8.53
N ASN A 88 -9.51 -0.76 9.67
CA ASN A 88 -9.93 0.63 9.80
C ASN A 88 -8.73 1.55 10.05
N ASP A 89 -8.95 2.85 10.24
CA ASP A 89 -7.88 3.81 10.50
C ASP A 89 -6.99 3.45 11.69
N ALA A 90 -7.57 2.91 12.76
CA ALA A 90 -6.81 2.47 13.93
C ALA A 90 -5.93 1.25 13.61
N GLY A 91 -6.45 0.32 12.81
CA GLY A 91 -5.69 -0.85 12.31
C GLY A 91 -4.53 -0.43 11.41
N TYR A 92 -4.76 0.48 10.46
CA TYR A 92 -3.69 1.01 9.62
C TYR A 92 -2.62 1.76 10.40
N ARG A 93 -2.99 2.48 11.47
CA ARG A 93 -2.01 3.13 12.37
C ARG A 93 -1.14 2.13 13.13
N ARG A 94 -1.62 0.91 13.36
CA ARG A 94 -0.82 -0.18 13.93
C ARG A 94 0.06 -0.85 12.88
N LEU A 95 -0.48 -1.09 11.68
CA LEU A 95 0.22 -1.78 10.60
C LEU A 95 1.37 -0.94 10.02
N ALA A 96 1.17 0.37 9.82
CA ALA A 96 2.13 1.21 9.11
C ALA A 96 3.54 1.21 9.75
N PRO A 97 3.73 1.42 11.06
CA PRO A 97 5.06 1.35 11.67
C PRO A 97 5.65 -0.06 11.59
N ALA A 98 4.85 -1.11 11.74
CA ALA A 98 5.33 -2.49 11.62
C ALA A 98 5.85 -2.81 10.21
N LEU A 99 5.16 -2.33 9.17
CA LEU A 99 5.63 -2.44 7.79
C LEU A 99 6.91 -1.63 7.55
N ALA A 100 6.95 -0.40 8.05
CA ALA A 100 8.12 0.46 7.88
C ALA A 100 9.36 -0.18 8.55
N ASP A 101 9.23 -0.66 9.77
CA ASP A 101 10.33 -1.32 10.51
C ASP A 101 10.80 -2.60 9.81
N ALA A 102 9.87 -3.38 9.27
CA ALA A 102 10.19 -4.64 8.60
C ALA A 102 10.87 -4.42 7.23
N LEU A 103 10.47 -3.39 6.49
CA LEU A 103 10.97 -3.13 5.13
C LEU A 103 12.24 -2.28 5.11
N PHE A 104 12.38 -1.36 6.06
CA PHE A 104 13.45 -0.35 6.06
C PHE A 104 14.35 -0.41 7.30
N GLY A 105 14.05 -1.32 8.23
CA GLY A 105 14.72 -1.40 9.53
C GLY A 105 14.18 -0.37 10.53
N LYS A 106 14.41 -0.63 11.82
CA LYS A 106 14.01 0.30 12.87
C LYS A 106 14.76 1.61 12.73
N THR A 107 14.04 2.68 12.47
CA THR A 107 14.64 4.01 12.40
C THR A 107 14.90 4.59 13.79
N GLN A 108 16.07 5.21 13.97
CA GLN A 108 16.39 5.99 15.17
C GLN A 108 15.88 7.44 15.04
N VAL A 109 15.44 7.84 13.85
CA VAL A 109 14.95 9.21 13.60
C VAL A 109 13.52 9.35 14.11
N LYS A 110 13.34 10.22 15.09
CA LYS A 110 11.98 10.62 15.51
C LYS A 110 11.43 11.61 14.50
N ALA A 111 10.36 11.23 13.82
CA ALA A 111 9.61 12.16 12.98
C ALA A 111 9.04 13.31 13.85
N SER A 112 9.10 14.53 13.33
CA SER A 112 8.49 15.69 14.00
C SER A 112 6.97 15.55 13.98
N GLU A 113 6.33 15.44 15.14
CA GLU A 113 4.88 15.40 15.26
C GLU A 113 4.23 16.68 14.72
N ALA A 114 4.91 17.84 14.80
CA ALA A 114 4.42 19.10 14.24
C ALA A 114 4.33 19.09 12.71
N LEU A 115 5.20 18.34 12.03
CA LEU A 115 5.21 18.22 10.55
C LEU A 115 4.29 17.12 10.04
N ARG A 116 3.87 16.20 10.90
CA ARG A 116 3.09 15.01 10.51
C ARG A 116 1.82 15.33 9.72
N PRO A 117 0.93 16.28 10.14
CA PRO A 117 -0.27 16.58 9.36
C PRO A 117 0.06 17.10 7.95
N ARG A 118 1.11 17.92 7.83
CA ARG A 118 1.55 18.49 6.57
C ARG A 118 2.12 17.43 5.64
N VAL A 119 2.96 16.53 6.15
CA VAL A 119 3.50 15.41 5.39
C VAL A 119 2.37 14.48 4.94
N LEU A 120 1.41 14.17 5.84
CA LEU A 120 0.25 13.35 5.51
C LEU A 120 -0.58 13.96 4.37
N ALA A 121 -0.85 15.26 4.43
CA ALA A 121 -1.59 15.96 3.38
C ALA A 121 -0.86 15.89 2.02
N ALA A 122 0.46 16.10 1.99
CA ALA A 122 1.26 16.00 0.78
C ALA A 122 1.28 14.56 0.21
N VAL A 123 1.36 13.54 1.08
CA VAL A 123 1.30 12.13 0.67
C VAL A 123 -0.09 11.77 0.11
N GLN A 124 -1.15 12.24 0.74
CA GLN A 124 -2.53 12.01 0.28
C GLN A 124 -2.77 12.66 -1.09
N ASP A 125 -2.31 13.89 -1.31
CA ASP A 125 -2.41 14.57 -2.59
C ASP A 125 -1.62 13.85 -3.69
N LYS A 126 -0.38 13.40 -3.39
CA LYS A 126 0.37 12.55 -4.32
C LYS A 126 -0.36 11.26 -4.64
N ASN A 127 -0.86 10.55 -3.62
CA ASN A 127 -1.54 9.28 -3.81
C ASN A 127 -2.78 9.44 -4.68
N TRP A 128 -3.54 10.54 -4.51
CA TRP A 128 -4.67 10.85 -5.37
C TRP A 128 -4.25 11.04 -6.82
N MET A 129 -3.19 11.81 -7.08
CA MET A 129 -2.68 12.05 -8.44
C MET A 129 -2.13 10.76 -9.05
N TRP A 130 -1.31 10.00 -8.31
CA TRP A 130 -0.72 8.74 -8.77
C TRP A 130 -1.78 7.69 -9.10
N HIS A 131 -2.87 7.65 -8.33
CA HIS A 131 -3.96 6.73 -8.55
C HIS A 131 -4.64 6.95 -9.92
N ASN A 132 -4.65 8.17 -10.42
CA ASN A 132 -5.20 8.48 -11.74
C ASN A 132 -4.36 7.93 -12.91
N ASP A 133 -3.07 7.60 -12.72
CA ASP A 133 -2.26 6.89 -13.72
C ASP A 133 -2.83 5.47 -13.98
N PHE A 134 -3.38 4.84 -12.96
CA PHE A 134 -3.93 3.48 -13.04
C PHE A 134 -5.44 3.45 -13.34
N LYS A 135 -6.18 4.44 -12.91
CA LYS A 135 -7.63 4.52 -13.13
C LYS A 135 -8.03 4.87 -14.56
N MET A 136 -7.11 5.25 -15.39
CA MET A 136 -7.38 5.73 -16.73
C MET A 136 -8.44 6.85 -16.77
N PRO A 137 -8.04 8.12 -16.91
CA PRO A 137 -8.94 9.28 -16.80
C PRO A 137 -10.15 9.20 -17.75
N ASN A 138 -9.99 8.52 -18.91
CA ASN A 138 -11.08 8.36 -19.86
C ASN A 138 -11.07 6.97 -20.53
N GLY A 139 -11.63 5.98 -19.84
CA GLY A 139 -11.72 4.60 -20.35
C GLY A 139 -12.46 4.48 -21.68
N VAL A 140 -13.39 5.37 -21.99
CA VAL A 140 -14.10 5.40 -23.26
C VAL A 140 -13.18 5.75 -24.44
N HIS A 141 -12.21 6.63 -24.20
CA HIS A 141 -11.21 6.99 -25.21
C HIS A 141 -10.11 5.93 -25.34
N VAL A 142 -9.77 5.23 -24.27
CA VAL A 142 -8.66 4.26 -24.25
C VAL A 142 -9.09 2.86 -24.70
N TYR A 143 -10.25 2.40 -24.26
CA TYR A 143 -10.72 1.04 -24.52
C TYR A 143 -12.11 0.97 -25.14
N GLY A 144 -12.84 2.08 -25.19
CA GLY A 144 -14.21 2.12 -25.60
C GLY A 144 -14.42 2.57 -27.05
N ARG A 145 -15.68 2.89 -27.36
CA ARG A 145 -16.14 3.26 -28.70
C ARG A 145 -15.50 4.53 -29.28
N ARG A 146 -14.82 5.34 -28.46
CA ARG A 146 -14.13 6.57 -28.88
C ARG A 146 -12.62 6.39 -28.97
N TYR A 147 -12.12 5.17 -28.94
CA TYR A 147 -10.68 4.93 -29.06
C TYR A 147 -10.11 5.56 -30.33
N ASN A 148 -10.77 5.37 -31.47
CA ASN A 148 -10.40 6.06 -32.71
C ASN A 148 -11.29 7.30 -32.92
N PRO A 149 -10.68 8.51 -33.11
CA PRO A 149 -9.23 8.82 -33.12
C PRO A 149 -8.66 9.21 -31.76
N PHE A 150 -9.46 9.34 -30.71
CA PHE A 150 -9.11 10.07 -29.48
C PHE A 150 -8.10 9.33 -28.59
N GLY A 151 -8.12 8.01 -28.51
CA GLY A 151 -7.19 7.23 -27.69
C GLY A 151 -5.72 7.48 -28.08
N PRO A 152 -5.32 7.27 -29.34
CA PRO A 152 -3.96 7.56 -29.80
C PRO A 152 -3.57 9.03 -29.68
N ALA A 153 -4.51 9.96 -29.89
CA ALA A 153 -4.21 11.39 -29.86
C ALA A 153 -4.06 11.95 -28.43
N ASN A 154 -4.90 11.52 -27.50
CA ASN A 154 -5.00 12.16 -26.18
C ASN A 154 -4.34 11.34 -25.05
N TYR A 155 -4.59 10.05 -25.00
CA TYR A 155 -4.20 9.21 -23.86
C TYR A 155 -2.70 9.25 -23.54
N PRO A 156 -1.76 9.13 -24.50
CA PRO A 156 -0.33 9.18 -24.19
C PRO A 156 0.09 10.48 -23.53
N HIS A 157 -0.49 11.60 -23.96
CA HIS A 157 -0.21 12.92 -23.40
C HIS A 157 -0.81 13.10 -22.00
N GLU A 158 -2.02 12.61 -21.78
CA GLU A 158 -2.69 12.62 -20.46
C GLU A 158 -1.89 11.84 -19.42
N ILE A 159 -1.44 10.64 -19.76
CA ILE A 159 -0.63 9.81 -18.86
C ILE A 159 0.74 10.45 -18.59
N LYS A 160 1.39 10.97 -19.62
CA LYS A 160 2.66 11.69 -19.43
C LYS A 160 2.49 12.84 -18.44
N LYS A 161 1.43 13.66 -18.63
CA LYS A 161 1.15 14.79 -17.74
C LYS A 161 0.83 14.36 -16.31
N THR A 162 0.04 13.31 -16.13
CA THR A 162 -0.26 12.75 -14.81
C THR A 162 1.00 12.31 -14.09
N ARG A 163 1.94 11.68 -14.79
CA ARG A 163 3.23 11.25 -14.23
C ARG A 163 4.14 12.41 -13.86
N GLU A 164 4.19 13.46 -14.69
CA GLU A 164 4.91 14.70 -14.37
C GLU A 164 4.34 15.36 -13.10
N MET A 165 3.02 15.48 -13.01
CA MET A 165 2.33 16.03 -11.83
C MET A 165 2.56 15.18 -10.57
N THR A 166 2.66 13.86 -10.70
CA THR A 166 3.01 12.96 -9.60
C THR A 166 4.45 13.18 -9.12
N ALA A 167 5.40 13.34 -10.05
CA ALA A 167 6.80 13.60 -9.71
C ALA A 167 7.00 14.96 -9.00
N ILE A 168 6.25 16.00 -9.38
CA ILE A 168 6.25 17.30 -8.69
C ILE A 168 5.78 17.11 -7.23
N ARG A 169 4.77 16.26 -6.99
CA ARG A 169 4.25 15.98 -5.65
C ARG A 169 5.23 15.20 -4.76
N ASP A 170 6.16 14.43 -5.34
CA ASP A 170 7.29 13.87 -4.57
C ASP A 170 8.17 14.98 -3.97
N GLN A 171 8.41 16.05 -4.72
CA GLN A 171 9.17 17.21 -4.22
C GLN A 171 8.40 17.94 -3.10
N ALA A 172 7.07 18.05 -3.22
CA ALA A 172 6.23 18.60 -2.15
C ALA A 172 6.32 17.79 -0.85
N ILE A 173 6.35 16.45 -0.93
CA ILE A 173 6.57 15.58 0.24
C ILE A 173 7.93 15.86 0.87
N GLN A 174 8.99 15.96 0.07
CA GLN A 174 10.34 16.26 0.58
C GLN A 174 10.40 17.64 1.25
N ALA A 175 9.75 18.65 0.68
CA ALA A 175 9.64 19.96 1.30
C ALA A 175 8.88 19.90 2.64
N ALA A 176 7.74 19.18 2.68
CA ALA A 176 6.96 19.00 3.90
C ALA A 176 7.76 18.33 5.03
N LEU A 177 8.59 17.32 4.71
CA LEU A 177 9.47 16.64 5.67
C LEU A 177 10.50 17.57 6.31
N THR A 178 10.88 18.64 5.62
CA THR A 178 11.85 19.63 6.09
C THR A 178 11.20 20.94 6.59
N GLY A 179 9.87 20.96 6.69
CA GLY A 179 9.11 22.14 7.14
C GLY A 179 9.01 23.27 6.11
N LYS A 180 9.50 23.06 4.88
CA LYS A 180 9.46 24.06 3.80
C LYS A 180 8.10 24.07 3.09
N SER A 181 7.69 25.23 2.60
CA SER A 181 6.57 25.34 1.65
C SER A 181 7.00 24.85 0.26
N PHE A 182 6.06 24.35 -0.51
CA PHE A 182 6.25 23.96 -1.90
C PHE A 182 5.04 24.44 -2.70
N ASP A 183 5.30 25.12 -3.81
CA ASP A 183 4.27 25.53 -4.75
C ASP A 183 4.07 24.42 -5.79
N LEU A 184 2.83 24.03 -6.00
CA LEU A 184 2.43 23.01 -6.99
C LEU A 184 2.05 23.63 -8.35
N ALA A 185 2.06 24.97 -8.46
CA ALA A 185 1.72 25.68 -9.71
C ALA A 185 2.75 25.47 -10.82
#